data_fe048151841623db6a30af194c6343e2
#
_entry.id   fe048151841623db6a30af194c6343e2
#
_cell.length_a   1.000
_cell.length_b   1.000
_cell.length_c   1.000
_cell.angle_alpha   90.00
_cell.angle_beta   90.00
_cell.angle_gamma   90.00
#
_symmetry.space_group_name_H-M   'P 1'
#
loop_
_entity.id
_entity.type
_entity.pdbx_description
1 polymer ?
#
loop_
_entity_poly.entity_id
_entity_poly.type
_entity_poly.pdbx_seq_one_letter_code
_entity_poly.pdbx_strand_id
1 'polypeptide(L)'
;GAVIVGRDGRIVEQFGALVFGLFGKFDLFADPALPDSAFWSEQSAQRRMKNYHAMIDSGERSISSPALIQQWLWGANQRYQPTLTAYNLAFDFGKCRNTRINLGIFSRSFCLMKAAKKVIGIRADYQQFCYDQDLLTAKKRKPQMTADAMAKFIIGNDLADEPHTALEDARD
;
A
#
# COMPACT_ATOMS: atom_id res chain seq x y z
N GLY A 1 -6.77 -3.08 -1.41
CA GLY A 1 -7.03 -2.54 -2.73
C GLY A 1 -6.18 -3.19 -3.81
N ALA A 2 -6.64 -3.14 -5.03
CA ALA A 2 -5.88 -3.57 -6.20
C ALA A 2 -6.28 -2.74 -7.43
N VAL A 3 -5.28 -2.39 -8.23
CA VAL A 3 -5.46 -1.64 -9.48
C VAL A 3 -4.78 -2.41 -10.60
N ILE A 4 -5.45 -2.56 -11.73
CA ILE A 4 -4.88 -3.13 -12.96
C ILE A 4 -4.56 -1.97 -13.87
N VAL A 5 -3.28 -1.82 -14.20
CA VAL A 5 -2.78 -0.76 -15.06
C VAL A 5 -2.34 -1.36 -16.38
N GLY A 6 -2.76 -0.75 -17.48
CA GLY A 6 -2.35 -1.08 -18.82
C GLY A 6 -0.90 -0.66 -19.10
N ARG A 7 -0.34 -1.09 -20.23
CA ARG A 7 1.02 -0.70 -20.64
C ARG A 7 1.16 0.81 -20.93
N ASP A 8 0.05 1.46 -21.18
CA ASP A 8 -0.05 2.90 -21.41
C ASP A 8 -0.19 3.73 -20.12
N GLY A 9 -0.12 3.06 -18.95
CA GLY A 9 -0.29 3.70 -17.64
C GLY A 9 -1.74 3.95 -17.23
N ARG A 10 -2.72 3.58 -18.06
CA ARG A 10 -4.14 3.79 -17.71
C ARG A 10 -4.66 2.70 -16.81
N ILE A 11 -5.52 3.08 -15.86
CA ILE A 11 -6.26 2.13 -15.03
C ILE A 11 -7.31 1.43 -15.90
N VAL A 12 -7.20 0.12 -15.99
CA VAL A 12 -8.12 -0.76 -16.75
C VAL A 12 -9.24 -1.27 -15.86
N GLU A 13 -8.90 -1.68 -14.65
CA GLU A 13 -9.85 -2.20 -13.67
C GLU A 13 -9.29 -1.95 -12.26
N GLN A 14 -10.17 -1.76 -11.30
CA GLN A 14 -9.78 -1.56 -9.90
C GLN A 14 -10.76 -2.22 -8.95
N PHE A 15 -10.28 -2.56 -7.77
CA PHE A 15 -11.07 -3.20 -6.73
C PHE A 15 -10.61 -2.76 -5.35
N GLY A 16 -11.56 -2.29 -4.54
CA GLY A 16 -11.34 -1.95 -3.15
C GLY A 16 -12.41 -2.55 -2.27
N ALA A 17 -12.01 -3.37 -1.30
CA ALA A 17 -12.93 -3.98 -0.35
C ALA A 17 -12.30 -4.12 1.03
N LEU A 18 -13.15 -4.09 2.05
CA LEU A 18 -12.80 -4.41 3.43
C LEU A 18 -13.15 -5.87 3.72
N VAL A 19 -12.30 -6.55 4.46
CA VAL A 19 -12.46 -8.00 4.66
C VAL A 19 -13.53 -8.26 5.72
N PHE A 20 -14.62 -8.92 5.32
CA PHE A 20 -15.68 -9.34 6.23
C PHE A 20 -15.12 -10.19 7.39
N GLY A 21 -15.57 -9.89 8.60
CA GLY A 21 -15.17 -10.60 9.83
C GLY A 21 -13.82 -10.14 10.41
N LEU A 22 -13.07 -9.29 9.70
CA LEU A 22 -11.86 -8.64 10.20
C LEU A 22 -12.06 -7.14 10.40
N PHE A 23 -12.71 -6.48 9.46
CA PHE A 23 -13.03 -5.07 9.59
C PHE A 23 -13.88 -4.81 10.85
N GLY A 24 -13.48 -3.86 11.66
CA GLY A 24 -14.12 -3.51 12.93
C GLY A 24 -13.75 -4.40 14.12
N LYS A 25 -13.03 -5.53 13.92
CA LYS A 25 -12.55 -6.39 15.02
C LYS A 25 -11.11 -6.12 15.43
N PHE A 26 -10.31 -5.56 14.53
CA PHE A 26 -8.91 -5.27 14.75
C PHE A 26 -8.67 -3.79 14.50
N ASP A 27 -7.99 -3.15 15.42
CA ASP A 27 -7.49 -1.79 15.25
C ASP A 27 -6.44 -1.82 14.15
N LEU A 28 -6.78 -1.59 12.94
CA LEU A 28 -5.95 -1.53 11.73
C LEU A 28 -4.43 -1.36 12.03
N PHE A 29 -3.87 -2.29 12.82
CA PHE A 29 -2.48 -2.31 13.31
C PHE A 29 -2.11 -1.15 14.27
N ALA A 30 -3.05 -0.62 15.04
CA ALA A 30 -2.75 0.36 16.08
C ALA A 30 -1.78 -0.23 17.11
N ASP A 31 -0.76 0.55 17.45
CA ASP A 31 0.14 0.27 18.57
C ASP A 31 -0.03 1.40 19.59
N PRO A 32 -0.67 1.13 20.74
CA PRO A 32 -0.91 2.15 21.75
C PRO A 32 0.38 2.68 22.41
N ALA A 33 1.50 2.00 22.24
CA ALA A 33 2.79 2.46 22.75
C ALA A 33 3.45 3.53 21.85
N LEU A 34 2.91 3.77 20.65
CA LEU A 34 3.46 4.73 19.70
C LEU A 34 2.89 6.14 19.96
N PRO A 35 3.69 7.20 19.77
CA PRO A 35 3.20 8.58 19.86
C PRO A 35 2.14 8.86 18.78
N ASP A 36 1.21 9.77 19.05
CA ASP A 36 0.07 10.10 18.18
C ASP A 36 0.46 10.51 16.76
N SER A 37 1.65 11.06 16.59
CA SER A 37 2.21 11.41 15.28
C SER A 37 2.68 10.20 14.45
N ALA A 38 2.80 9.02 15.06
CA ALA A 38 3.25 7.84 14.34
C ALA A 38 2.12 7.24 13.49
N PHE A 39 2.46 6.73 12.33
CA PHE A 39 1.51 6.12 11.39
C PHE A 39 0.67 4.98 12.01
N TRP A 40 1.29 4.19 12.89
CA TRP A 40 0.64 3.06 13.56
C TRP A 40 0.10 3.42 14.95
N SER A 41 0.00 4.71 15.29
CA SER A 41 -0.61 5.16 16.54
C SER A 41 -2.10 4.86 16.56
N GLU A 42 -2.67 4.80 17.77
CA GLU A 42 -4.11 4.62 17.95
C GLU A 42 -4.92 5.74 17.28
N GLN A 43 -4.48 6.99 17.39
CA GLN A 43 -5.14 8.13 16.76
C GLN A 43 -5.15 8.04 15.23
N SER A 44 -4.06 7.60 14.63
CA SER A 44 -3.99 7.38 13.18
C SER A 44 -4.87 6.21 12.73
N ALA A 45 -4.96 5.15 13.53
CA ALA A 45 -5.87 4.03 13.27
C ALA A 45 -7.33 4.48 13.34
N GLN A 46 -7.72 5.28 14.34
CA GLN A 46 -9.07 5.83 14.46
C GLN A 46 -9.45 6.71 13.26
N ARG A 47 -8.53 7.55 12.77
CA ARG A 47 -8.76 8.35 11.55
C ARG A 47 -8.99 7.47 10.33
N ARG A 48 -8.18 6.44 10.12
CA ARG A 48 -8.37 5.48 9.02
C ARG A 48 -9.71 4.75 9.12
N MET A 49 -10.10 4.31 10.33
CA MET A 49 -11.41 3.66 10.56
C MET A 49 -12.56 4.59 10.21
N LYS A 50 -12.49 5.86 10.62
CA LYS A 50 -13.50 6.87 10.28
C LYS A 50 -13.63 7.04 8.76
N ASN A 51 -12.51 7.12 8.04
CA ASN A 51 -12.49 7.22 6.59
C ASN A 51 -13.13 5.98 5.94
N TYR A 52 -12.81 4.77 6.39
CA TYR A 52 -13.41 3.56 5.87
C TYR A 52 -14.92 3.47 6.14
N HIS A 53 -15.40 3.91 7.29
CA HIS A 53 -16.84 3.98 7.55
C HIS A 53 -17.52 4.96 6.59
N ALA A 54 -16.96 6.15 6.39
CA ALA A 54 -17.51 7.11 5.42
C ALA A 54 -17.54 6.53 3.99
N MET A 55 -16.52 5.79 3.58
CA MET A 55 -16.47 5.12 2.27
C MET A 55 -17.51 3.99 2.14
N ILE A 56 -17.83 3.29 3.23
CA ILE A 56 -18.90 2.28 3.25
C ILE A 56 -20.27 2.98 3.12
N ASP A 57 -20.49 4.02 3.90
CA ASP A 57 -21.75 4.75 3.93
C ASP A 57 -22.05 5.42 2.59
N SER A 58 -21.03 5.91 1.89
CA SER A 58 -21.15 6.48 0.54
C SER A 58 -21.27 5.42 -0.58
N GLY A 59 -21.08 4.15 -0.28
CA GLY A 59 -21.04 3.06 -1.26
C GLY A 59 -19.74 2.97 -2.06
N GLU A 60 -18.75 3.77 -1.73
CA GLU A 60 -17.43 3.77 -2.40
C GLU A 60 -16.63 2.50 -2.09
N ARG A 61 -16.85 1.90 -0.93
CA ARG A 61 -16.24 0.63 -0.52
C ARG A 61 -17.30 -0.35 -0.04
N SER A 62 -17.06 -1.62 -0.32
CA SER A 62 -17.89 -2.73 0.17
C SER A 62 -17.14 -3.56 1.20
N ILE A 63 -17.90 -4.23 2.07
CA ILE A 63 -17.36 -5.29 2.91
C ILE A 63 -17.53 -6.61 2.14
N SER A 64 -16.44 -7.29 1.87
CA SER A 64 -16.45 -8.51 1.05
C SER A 64 -15.81 -9.69 1.77
N SER A 65 -16.32 -10.90 1.50
CA SER A 65 -15.68 -12.09 2.01
C SER A 65 -14.31 -12.34 1.36
N PRO A 66 -13.37 -13.01 2.02
CA PRO A 66 -12.10 -13.42 1.40
C PRO A 66 -12.30 -14.21 0.11
N ALA A 67 -13.37 -15.00 0.02
CA ALA A 67 -13.70 -15.77 -1.17
C ALA A 67 -14.07 -14.88 -2.36
N LEU A 68 -14.88 -13.84 -2.16
CA LEU A 68 -15.22 -12.89 -3.21
C LEU A 68 -14.01 -12.07 -3.67
N ILE A 69 -13.16 -11.65 -2.73
CA ILE A 69 -11.90 -10.97 -3.06
C ILE A 69 -11.01 -11.89 -3.89
N GLN A 70 -10.88 -13.15 -3.47
CA GLN A 70 -10.09 -14.15 -4.21
C GLN A 70 -10.65 -14.43 -5.60
N GLN A 71 -11.97 -14.49 -5.74
CA GLN A 71 -12.64 -14.67 -7.02
C GLN A 71 -12.36 -13.51 -7.97
N TRP A 72 -12.42 -12.26 -7.48
CA TRP A 72 -12.06 -11.10 -8.28
C TRP A 72 -10.60 -11.17 -8.76
N LEU A 73 -9.66 -11.43 -7.84
CA LEU A 73 -8.23 -11.57 -8.17
C LEU A 73 -7.98 -12.67 -9.20
N TRP A 74 -8.67 -13.81 -9.06
CA TRP A 74 -8.56 -14.91 -9.99
C TRP A 74 -9.10 -14.52 -11.37
N GLY A 75 -10.28 -13.89 -11.43
CA GLY A 75 -10.86 -13.38 -12.67
C GLY A 75 -9.97 -12.35 -13.36
N ALA A 76 -9.38 -11.44 -12.60
CA ALA A 76 -8.42 -10.47 -13.11
C ALA A 76 -7.16 -11.15 -13.68
N ASN A 77 -6.64 -12.16 -12.98
CA ASN A 77 -5.49 -12.93 -13.45
C ASN A 77 -5.80 -13.70 -14.76
N GLN A 78 -7.00 -14.27 -14.88
CA GLN A 78 -7.41 -14.95 -16.11
C GLN A 78 -7.56 -14.00 -17.30
N ARG A 79 -8.15 -12.82 -17.08
CA ARG A 79 -8.39 -11.85 -18.17
C ARG A 79 -7.12 -11.15 -18.64
N TYR A 80 -6.26 -10.75 -17.71
CA TYR A 80 -5.17 -9.82 -18.00
C TYR A 80 -3.77 -10.41 -17.85
N GLN A 81 -3.63 -11.54 -17.15
CA GLN A 81 -2.33 -12.15 -16.81
C GLN A 81 -1.29 -11.13 -16.32
N PRO A 82 -1.66 -10.27 -15.35
CA PRO A 82 -0.83 -9.15 -14.95
C PRO A 82 0.43 -9.61 -14.20
N THR A 83 1.41 -8.74 -14.12
CA THR A 83 2.50 -8.90 -13.15
C THR A 83 2.04 -8.30 -11.83
N LEU A 84 1.98 -9.10 -10.76
CA LEU A 84 1.66 -8.60 -9.43
C LEU A 84 2.79 -7.68 -8.96
N THR A 85 2.44 -6.45 -8.65
CA THR A 85 3.40 -5.43 -8.26
C THR A 85 2.94 -4.76 -6.96
N ALA A 86 3.86 -4.55 -6.03
CA ALA A 86 3.62 -3.75 -4.84
C ALA A 86 4.94 -3.19 -4.30
N TYR A 87 4.83 -2.09 -3.54
CA TYR A 87 5.95 -1.60 -2.74
C TYR A 87 6.05 -2.44 -1.45
N ASN A 88 7.17 -3.13 -1.25
CA ASN A 88 7.35 -4.15 -0.21
C ASN A 88 6.42 -5.37 -0.34
N LEU A 89 6.37 -5.97 -1.51
CA LEU A 89 5.47 -7.07 -1.88
C LEU A 89 5.42 -8.24 -0.87
N ALA A 90 6.49 -8.49 -0.10
CA ALA A 90 6.51 -9.52 0.93
C ALA A 90 5.51 -9.23 2.07
N PHE A 91 5.28 -7.96 2.39
CA PHE A 91 4.27 -7.53 3.35
C PHE A 91 2.87 -7.90 2.85
N ASP A 92 2.56 -7.60 1.59
CA ASP A 92 1.26 -7.89 0.98
C ASP A 92 0.98 -9.39 0.92
N PHE A 93 1.97 -10.19 0.54
CA PHE A 93 1.86 -11.66 0.61
C PHE A 93 1.56 -12.14 2.03
N GLY A 94 2.24 -11.60 3.03
CA GLY A 94 2.01 -11.94 4.44
C GLY A 94 0.60 -11.58 4.90
N LYS A 95 0.15 -10.36 4.61
CA LYS A 95 -1.19 -9.88 5.01
C LYS A 95 -2.30 -10.65 4.31
N CYS A 96 -2.19 -10.82 2.99
CA CYS A 96 -3.18 -11.58 2.22
C CYS A 96 -3.29 -13.03 2.69
N ARG A 97 -2.16 -13.70 2.96
CA ARG A 97 -2.16 -15.07 3.51
C ARG A 97 -2.88 -15.14 4.86
N ASN A 98 -2.63 -14.18 5.76
CA ASN A 98 -3.29 -14.14 7.07
C ASN A 98 -4.80 -13.91 6.96
N THR A 99 -5.27 -13.31 5.87
CA THR A 99 -6.69 -13.11 5.57
C THR A 99 -7.27 -14.18 4.63
N ARG A 100 -6.53 -15.28 4.38
CA ARG A 100 -6.90 -16.38 3.48
C ARG A 100 -7.07 -15.96 2.01
N ILE A 101 -6.38 -14.90 1.61
CA ILE A 101 -6.29 -14.45 0.22
C ILE A 101 -4.95 -14.94 -0.35
N ASN A 102 -5.00 -15.69 -1.45
CA ASN A 102 -3.81 -16.26 -2.07
C ASN A 102 -3.35 -15.42 -3.26
N LEU A 103 -2.25 -14.69 -3.09
CA LEU A 103 -1.58 -13.97 -4.17
C LEU A 103 -0.66 -14.86 -5.02
N GLY A 104 -0.42 -16.11 -4.63
CA GLY A 104 0.38 -17.07 -5.40
C GLY A 104 -0.26 -17.53 -6.72
N ILE A 105 -1.48 -17.06 -7.01
CA ILE A 105 -2.14 -17.29 -8.31
C ILE A 105 -1.48 -16.52 -9.45
N PHE A 106 -0.74 -15.45 -9.16
CA PHE A 106 -0.03 -14.67 -10.17
C PHE A 106 1.31 -15.33 -10.49
N SER A 107 1.51 -15.70 -11.75
CA SER A 107 2.74 -16.35 -12.22
C SER A 107 3.96 -15.44 -12.25
N ARG A 108 3.72 -14.13 -12.30
CA ARG A 108 4.76 -13.10 -12.31
C ARG A 108 4.52 -12.11 -11.19
N SER A 109 5.61 -11.74 -10.51
CA SER A 109 5.56 -10.72 -9.46
C SER A 109 6.80 -9.84 -9.46
N PHE A 110 6.63 -8.58 -9.07
CA PHE A 110 7.69 -7.58 -9.06
C PHE A 110 7.58 -6.70 -7.82
N CYS A 111 8.66 -6.60 -7.05
CA CYS A 111 8.70 -5.77 -5.85
C CYS A 111 9.34 -4.41 -6.17
N LEU A 112 8.53 -3.35 -6.18
CA LEU A 112 8.99 -1.99 -6.46
C LEU A 112 10.05 -1.52 -5.47
N MET A 113 9.93 -1.82 -4.18
CA MET A 113 10.93 -1.46 -3.19
C MET A 113 12.32 -2.05 -3.51
N LYS A 114 12.37 -3.31 -3.98
CA LYS A 114 13.65 -3.94 -4.35
C LYS A 114 14.26 -3.28 -5.57
N ALA A 115 13.45 -2.90 -6.55
CA ALA A 115 13.90 -2.18 -7.74
C ALA A 115 14.35 -0.76 -7.38
N ALA A 116 13.55 -0.01 -6.62
CA ALA A 116 13.87 1.33 -6.18
C ALA A 116 15.19 1.39 -5.39
N LYS A 117 15.43 0.43 -4.49
CA LYS A 117 16.71 0.33 -3.78
C LYS A 117 17.92 0.17 -4.71
N LYS A 118 17.77 -0.57 -5.81
CA LYS A 118 18.85 -0.82 -6.76
C LYS A 118 19.09 0.34 -7.73
N VAL A 119 18.07 1.10 -8.06
CA VAL A 119 18.11 2.13 -9.10
C VAL A 119 18.21 3.53 -8.50
N ILE A 120 17.39 3.83 -7.50
CA ILE A 120 17.31 5.14 -6.87
C ILE A 120 18.14 5.19 -5.59
N GLY A 121 18.01 4.19 -4.72
CA GLY A 121 18.63 4.18 -3.41
C GLY A 121 20.17 4.28 -3.41
N ILE A 122 20.82 3.92 -4.51
CA ILE A 122 22.27 4.02 -4.67
C ILE A 122 22.73 5.38 -5.23
N ARG A 123 21.79 6.23 -5.67
CA ARG A 123 22.11 7.53 -6.30
C ARG A 123 22.57 8.52 -5.23
N ALA A 124 23.63 9.25 -5.52
CA ALA A 124 24.17 10.27 -4.61
C ALA A 124 23.18 11.41 -4.37
N ASP A 125 22.46 11.84 -5.44
CA ASP A 125 21.43 12.89 -5.35
C ASP A 125 20.24 12.48 -4.48
N TYR A 126 19.80 11.21 -4.54
CA TYR A 126 18.77 10.69 -3.62
C TYR A 126 19.24 10.66 -2.17
N GLN A 127 20.48 10.22 -1.96
CA GLN A 127 21.05 10.19 -0.61
C GLN A 127 21.16 11.59 -0.02
N GLN A 128 21.65 12.56 -0.81
CA GLN A 128 21.72 13.96 -0.40
C GLN A 128 20.33 14.51 -0.10
N PHE A 129 19.36 14.30 -0.99
CA PHE A 129 17.96 14.68 -0.75
C PHE A 129 17.42 14.15 0.59
N CYS A 130 17.67 12.88 0.91
CA CYS A 130 17.24 12.32 2.19
C CYS A 130 17.91 12.97 3.40
N TYR A 131 19.18 13.38 3.30
CA TYR A 131 19.87 14.13 4.35
C TYR A 131 19.28 15.54 4.49
N ASP A 132 19.05 16.24 3.39
CA ASP A 132 18.51 17.60 3.39
C ASP A 132 17.08 17.68 3.93
N GLN A 133 16.28 16.65 3.70
CA GLN A 133 14.89 16.55 4.14
C GLN A 133 14.70 15.78 5.46
N ASP A 134 15.78 15.40 6.16
CA ASP A 134 15.76 14.53 7.36
C ASP A 134 14.98 13.22 7.18
N LEU A 135 14.93 12.69 5.95
CA LEU A 135 14.30 11.42 5.61
C LEU A 135 15.25 10.25 5.93
N LEU A 136 15.60 10.11 7.21
CA LEU A 136 16.58 9.15 7.68
C LEU A 136 15.95 8.13 8.64
N THR A 137 16.50 6.90 8.61
CA THR A 137 16.06 5.85 9.54
C THR A 137 16.48 6.20 10.98
N ALA A 138 15.59 6.00 11.96
CA ALA A 138 15.80 6.39 13.35
C ALA A 138 17.10 5.81 13.96
N LYS A 139 17.36 4.50 13.78
CA LYS A 139 18.50 3.84 14.43
C LYS A 139 19.86 4.12 13.78
N LYS A 140 19.93 4.18 12.46
CA LYS A 140 21.21 4.19 11.71
C LYS A 140 21.43 5.48 10.93
N ARG A 141 20.50 6.42 10.99
CA ARG A 141 20.54 7.67 10.23
C ARG A 141 20.90 7.45 8.75
N LYS A 142 20.38 6.40 8.14
CA LYS A 142 20.54 6.08 6.72
C LYS A 142 19.34 6.58 5.93
N PRO A 143 19.51 6.93 4.64
CA PRO A 143 18.40 7.29 3.76
C PRO A 143 17.26 6.28 3.86
N GLN A 144 16.04 6.78 4.03
CA GLN A 144 14.85 5.95 4.05
C GLN A 144 14.61 5.35 2.65
N MET A 145 14.03 4.15 2.63
CA MET A 145 13.63 3.44 1.41
C MET A 145 12.12 3.16 1.44
N THR A 146 11.35 4.11 1.98
CA THR A 146 9.88 4.06 2.00
C THR A 146 9.31 4.51 0.65
N ALA A 147 8.06 4.15 0.34
CA ALA A 147 7.36 4.61 -0.86
C ALA A 147 7.29 6.14 -0.87
N ASP A 148 6.88 6.74 0.25
CA ASP A 148 6.77 8.18 0.44
C ASP A 148 8.10 8.92 0.14
N ALA A 149 9.22 8.47 0.72
CA ALA A 149 10.53 9.10 0.47
C ALA A 149 10.96 9.02 -1.00
N MET A 150 10.68 7.87 -1.66
CA MET A 150 10.97 7.69 -3.09
C MET A 150 10.07 8.56 -3.97
N ALA A 151 8.78 8.62 -3.66
CA ALA A 151 7.83 9.43 -4.41
C ALA A 151 8.14 10.93 -4.28
N LYS A 152 8.44 11.42 -3.08
CA LYS A 152 8.89 12.81 -2.85
C LYS A 152 10.13 13.16 -3.66
N PHE A 153 11.07 12.24 -3.81
CA PHE A 153 12.26 12.46 -4.63
C PHE A 153 11.94 12.51 -6.12
N ILE A 154 11.02 11.67 -6.61
CA ILE A 154 10.71 11.56 -8.05
C ILE A 154 9.78 12.68 -8.50
N ILE A 155 8.74 12.98 -7.71
CA ILE A 155 7.65 13.89 -8.10
C ILE A 155 7.87 15.29 -7.52
N GLY A 156 8.57 15.40 -6.39
CA GLY A 156 8.74 16.63 -5.62
C GLY A 156 7.99 16.57 -4.27
N ASN A 157 8.20 17.61 -3.45
CA ASN A 157 7.64 17.67 -2.11
C ASN A 157 6.14 17.99 -2.05
N ASP A 158 5.49 18.25 -3.19
CA ASP A 158 4.07 18.63 -3.29
C ASP A 158 3.11 17.43 -3.30
N LEU A 159 3.58 16.26 -2.86
CA LEU A 159 2.69 15.11 -2.63
C LEU A 159 1.67 15.49 -1.56
N ALA A 160 0.38 15.48 -1.96
CA ALA A 160 -0.71 15.60 -1.00
C ALA A 160 -0.60 14.48 0.04
N ASP A 161 -1.03 14.77 1.28
CA ASP A 161 -1.10 13.74 2.32
C ASP A 161 -1.94 12.57 1.80
N GLU A 162 -1.31 11.41 1.63
CA GLU A 162 -1.98 10.19 1.21
C GLU A 162 -3.06 9.82 2.24
N PRO A 163 -4.28 9.47 1.81
CA PRO A 163 -5.34 9.05 2.72
C PRO A 163 -5.03 7.74 3.46
N HIS A 164 -3.96 7.05 3.08
CA HIS A 164 -3.50 5.77 3.63
C HIS A 164 -4.61 4.73 3.68
N THR A 165 -5.39 4.67 2.60
CA THR A 165 -6.40 3.65 2.39
C THR A 165 -6.01 2.77 1.20
N ALA A 166 -6.27 1.47 1.33
CA ALA A 166 -5.63 0.43 0.52
C ALA A 166 -5.84 0.54 -1.01
N LEU A 167 -6.91 1.16 -1.49
CA LEU A 167 -7.11 1.33 -2.93
C LEU A 167 -6.45 2.62 -3.43
N GLU A 168 -6.50 3.68 -2.66
CA GLU A 168 -5.83 4.94 -2.93
C GLU A 168 -4.33 4.72 -3.00
N ASP A 169 -3.74 4.03 -2.00
CA ASP A 169 -2.32 3.62 -2.00
C ASP A 169 -1.94 2.74 -3.20
N ALA A 170 -2.90 2.05 -3.82
CA ALA A 170 -2.65 1.24 -5.01
C ALA A 170 -2.80 2.00 -6.33
N ARG A 171 -3.41 3.20 -6.31
CA ARG A 171 -3.55 4.10 -7.48
C ARG A 171 -2.32 4.99 -7.66
N ASP A 172 -1.68 5.37 -6.56
CA ASP A 172 -0.48 6.19 -6.48
C ASP A 172 0.79 5.36 -6.80
#